data_45198c2701e437d1ec3455f998f344b6
#
_entry.id   45198c2701e437d1ec3455f998f344b6
#
_cell.length_a   1.000
_cell.length_b   1.000
_cell.length_c   1.000
_cell.angle_alpha   90.00
_cell.angle_beta   90.00
_cell.angle_gamma   90.00
#
_symmetry.space_group_name_H-M   'P 1'
#
loop_
_entity.id
_entity.type
_entity.pdbx_description
1 polymer ?
#
loop_
_entity_poly.entity_id
_entity_poly.type
_entity_poly.pdbx_seq_one_letter_code
_entity_poly.pdbx_strand_id
1 'polypeptide(L)'
;TVPVEVTVTNQDKDIYTPEYDKENGKPGGTVELPLKEKDGKKIPSGTKFESNTPGITVDKDGKVTVTIPEGAKPGDKITGEITVTYPDGSTDTVPVEVTVTNQDKDIYTPKYEDGNGKPGAKVEIPLTEESGKKIPEGTTFESDQPGVITVDKDGKVTVTIPEGAKPGDKITGKVIVRYPDGSTEEIPVTVTVTPNAAQVATKTTMNNGAE
;
A
#
# COMPACT_ATOMS: atom_id res chain seq x y z
N THR A 1 -22.17 -6.98 -73.43
CA THR A 1 -21.82 -7.26 -72.02
C THR A 1 -20.94 -6.16 -71.45
N VAL A 2 -21.26 -5.75 -70.24
CA VAL A 2 -20.51 -4.72 -69.50
C VAL A 2 -19.78 -5.41 -68.38
N PRO A 3 -18.46 -5.33 -68.32
CA PRO A 3 -17.69 -5.98 -67.24
C PRO A 3 -17.93 -5.20 -65.93
N VAL A 4 -17.98 -5.93 -64.83
CA VAL A 4 -18.07 -5.38 -63.50
C VAL A 4 -16.92 -5.97 -62.67
N GLU A 5 -16.19 -5.08 -62.03
CA GLU A 5 -15.06 -5.50 -61.19
C GLU A 5 -15.19 -4.84 -59.82
N VAL A 6 -15.10 -5.68 -58.78
CA VAL A 6 -15.12 -5.21 -57.37
C VAL A 6 -13.87 -5.73 -56.71
N THR A 7 -13.09 -4.83 -56.18
CA THR A 7 -11.87 -5.20 -55.41
C THR A 7 -12.19 -5.16 -53.94
N VAL A 8 -11.93 -6.23 -53.26
CA VAL A 8 -12.09 -6.31 -51.80
C VAL A 8 -10.87 -5.66 -51.12
N THR A 9 -11.13 -4.68 -50.28
CA THR A 9 -10.07 -4.00 -49.50
C THR A 9 -10.06 -4.50 -48.09
N ASN A 10 -8.99 -4.17 -47.37
CA ASN A 10 -8.84 -4.55 -45.96
C ASN A 10 -9.89 -3.86 -45.13
N GLN A 11 -10.38 -4.54 -44.11
CA GLN A 11 -11.24 -3.96 -43.09
C GLN A 11 -10.36 -3.18 -42.10
N ASP A 12 -10.97 -2.26 -41.36
CA ASP A 12 -10.25 -1.46 -40.36
C ASP A 12 -9.50 -2.33 -39.34
N LYS A 13 -10.08 -3.45 -38.92
CA LYS A 13 -9.41 -4.38 -37.99
C LYS A 13 -8.09 -4.93 -38.53
N ASP A 14 -7.92 -4.98 -39.83
CA ASP A 14 -6.69 -5.47 -40.45
C ASP A 14 -5.67 -4.36 -40.67
N ILE A 15 -6.09 -3.11 -40.59
CA ILE A 15 -5.25 -1.93 -40.81
C ILE A 15 -4.66 -1.41 -39.51
N TYR A 16 -5.46 -1.40 -38.45
CA TYR A 16 -5.07 -0.82 -37.15
C TYR A 16 -4.75 -1.91 -36.14
N THR A 17 -3.77 -1.63 -35.29
CA THR A 17 -3.34 -2.56 -34.24
C THR A 17 -3.37 -1.81 -32.88
N PRO A 18 -4.56 -1.68 -32.29
CA PRO A 18 -4.65 -1.06 -30.98
C PRO A 18 -4.07 -1.96 -29.89
N GLU A 19 -3.48 -1.36 -28.90
CA GLU A 19 -2.89 -2.11 -27.79
C GLU A 19 -2.90 -1.28 -26.51
N TYR A 20 -2.79 -1.99 -25.38
CA TYR A 20 -2.60 -1.39 -24.06
C TYR A 20 -1.34 -1.97 -23.45
N ASP A 21 -0.50 -1.11 -22.87
CA ASP A 21 0.68 -1.55 -22.17
C ASP A 21 0.31 -2.30 -20.91
N LYS A 22 1.14 -3.24 -20.50
CA LYS A 22 1.00 -3.90 -19.21
C LYS A 22 1.51 -2.96 -18.13
N GLU A 23 0.75 -2.85 -17.06
CA GLU A 23 1.10 -1.95 -15.95
C GLU A 23 0.97 -2.67 -14.62
N ASN A 24 1.45 -1.99 -13.59
CA ASN A 24 1.42 -2.48 -12.22
C ASN A 24 0.62 -1.51 -11.36
N GLY A 25 0.00 -2.03 -10.32
CA GLY A 25 -0.71 -1.19 -9.37
C GLY A 25 -0.86 -1.86 -8.02
N LYS A 26 -1.18 -1.07 -7.00
CA LYS A 26 -1.34 -1.55 -5.64
C LYS A 26 -2.79 -1.93 -5.35
N PRO A 27 -3.02 -2.87 -4.40
CA PRO A 27 -4.38 -3.18 -3.97
C PRO A 27 -5.14 -1.93 -3.56
N GLY A 28 -6.39 -1.83 -3.96
CA GLY A 28 -7.24 -0.67 -3.68
C GLY A 28 -7.00 0.52 -4.57
N GLY A 29 -6.01 0.48 -5.46
CA GLY A 29 -5.71 1.58 -6.37
C GLY A 29 -6.41 1.45 -7.71
N THR A 30 -6.22 2.48 -8.54
CA THR A 30 -6.69 2.48 -9.93
C THR A 30 -5.51 2.69 -10.84
N VAL A 31 -5.56 2.07 -12.02
CA VAL A 31 -4.51 2.19 -13.03
C VAL A 31 -5.16 2.66 -14.32
N GLU A 32 -4.62 3.71 -14.91
CA GLU A 32 -5.09 4.22 -16.18
C GLU A 32 -4.15 3.77 -17.30
N LEU A 33 -4.73 3.25 -18.37
CA LEU A 33 -4.00 2.74 -19.53
C LEU A 33 -4.48 3.49 -20.78
N PRO A 34 -3.62 4.35 -21.35
CA PRO A 34 -3.99 5.03 -22.59
C PRO A 34 -3.99 4.03 -23.76
N LEU A 35 -4.87 4.27 -24.70
CA LEU A 35 -4.91 3.49 -25.93
C LEU A 35 -3.68 3.83 -26.78
N LYS A 36 -3.02 2.82 -27.32
CA LYS A 36 -1.91 2.97 -28.25
C LYS A 36 -2.21 2.25 -29.54
N GLU A 37 -1.64 2.73 -30.63
CA GLU A 37 -1.69 2.05 -31.92
C GLU A 37 -0.25 1.69 -32.29
N LYS A 38 0.00 0.40 -32.47
CA LYS A 38 1.36 -0.16 -32.61
C LYS A 38 2.16 0.46 -33.74
N ASP A 39 1.51 0.78 -34.85
CA ASP A 39 2.18 1.32 -36.05
C ASP A 39 2.18 2.84 -36.10
N GLY A 40 1.68 3.49 -35.05
CA GLY A 40 1.59 4.95 -34.98
C GLY A 40 0.46 5.56 -35.78
N LYS A 41 -0.47 4.74 -36.27
CA LYS A 41 -1.63 5.21 -37.02
C LYS A 41 -2.67 5.79 -36.07
N LYS A 42 -3.43 6.75 -36.56
CA LYS A 42 -4.51 7.33 -35.80
C LYS A 42 -5.76 6.46 -35.93
N ILE A 43 -6.32 6.02 -34.83
CA ILE A 43 -7.56 5.26 -34.81
C ILE A 43 -8.69 6.12 -35.40
N PRO A 44 -9.51 5.58 -36.31
CA PRO A 44 -10.53 6.38 -36.98
C PRO A 44 -11.55 7.00 -36.03
N SER A 45 -12.01 8.21 -36.36
CA SER A 45 -13.16 8.83 -35.68
C SER A 45 -14.37 7.92 -35.78
N GLY A 46 -15.18 7.86 -34.73
CA GLY A 46 -16.36 7.00 -34.73
C GLY A 46 -16.09 5.57 -34.24
N THR A 47 -14.85 5.26 -33.92
CA THR A 47 -14.50 3.98 -33.28
C THR A 47 -15.09 3.95 -31.86
N LYS A 48 -15.67 2.80 -31.50
CA LYS A 48 -16.30 2.60 -30.18
C LYS A 48 -15.51 1.58 -29.38
N PHE A 49 -15.51 1.78 -28.07
CA PHE A 49 -14.76 0.92 -27.14
C PHE A 49 -15.71 0.42 -26.06
N GLU A 50 -15.61 -0.86 -25.74
CA GLU A 50 -16.44 -1.49 -24.72
C GLU A 50 -15.63 -2.47 -23.92
N SER A 51 -15.80 -2.46 -22.59
CA SER A 51 -15.15 -3.41 -21.70
C SER A 51 -16.06 -4.62 -21.47
N ASN A 52 -15.48 -5.80 -21.52
CA ASN A 52 -16.20 -7.06 -21.26
C ASN A 52 -16.03 -7.51 -19.81
N THR A 53 -15.27 -6.80 -19.00
CA THR A 53 -14.87 -7.25 -17.68
C THR A 53 -15.28 -6.27 -16.60
N PRO A 54 -16.01 -6.71 -15.54
CA PRO A 54 -16.28 -5.85 -14.39
C PRO A 54 -14.97 -5.37 -13.75
N GLY A 55 -14.95 -4.13 -13.28
CA GLY A 55 -13.74 -3.53 -12.70
C GLY A 55 -12.82 -2.89 -13.72
N ILE A 56 -13.07 -3.10 -15.00
CA ILE A 56 -12.33 -2.48 -16.09
C ILE A 56 -13.31 -1.63 -16.89
N THR A 57 -13.06 -0.32 -16.95
CA THR A 57 -13.89 0.61 -17.69
C THR A 57 -13.08 1.24 -18.81
N VAL A 58 -13.74 1.70 -19.85
CA VAL A 58 -13.10 2.36 -20.98
C VAL A 58 -13.91 3.58 -21.37
N ASP A 59 -13.24 4.68 -21.67
CA ASP A 59 -13.92 5.89 -22.10
C ASP A 59 -14.06 5.95 -23.63
N LYS A 60 -14.67 7.04 -24.11
CA LYS A 60 -14.91 7.21 -25.56
C LYS A 60 -13.65 7.31 -26.39
N ASP A 61 -12.52 7.67 -25.77
CA ASP A 61 -11.24 7.80 -26.45
C ASP A 61 -10.39 6.53 -26.35
N GLY A 62 -10.93 5.49 -25.70
CA GLY A 62 -10.23 4.23 -25.56
C GLY A 62 -9.34 4.15 -24.34
N LYS A 63 -9.34 5.16 -23.46
CA LYS A 63 -8.56 5.11 -22.22
C LYS A 63 -9.23 4.16 -21.24
N VAL A 64 -8.45 3.19 -20.75
CA VAL A 64 -8.92 2.17 -19.82
C VAL A 64 -8.58 2.56 -18.39
N THR A 65 -9.50 2.29 -17.46
CA THR A 65 -9.28 2.43 -16.03
C THR A 65 -9.53 1.08 -15.40
N VAL A 66 -8.51 0.55 -14.72
CA VAL A 66 -8.58 -0.72 -13.99
C VAL A 66 -8.63 -0.43 -12.50
N THR A 67 -9.68 -0.91 -11.83
CA THR A 67 -9.82 -0.79 -10.38
C THR A 67 -9.31 -2.08 -9.74
N ILE A 68 -8.30 -1.96 -8.88
CA ILE A 68 -7.71 -3.11 -8.19
C ILE A 68 -8.42 -3.30 -6.85
N PRO A 69 -9.01 -4.48 -6.59
CA PRO A 69 -9.67 -4.74 -5.31
C PRO A 69 -8.71 -4.58 -4.13
N GLU A 70 -9.22 -4.13 -2.99
CA GLU A 70 -8.40 -3.97 -1.78
C GLU A 70 -7.84 -5.31 -1.26
N GLY A 71 -8.55 -6.40 -1.49
CA GLY A 71 -8.11 -7.73 -1.09
C GLY A 71 -7.18 -8.42 -2.08
N ALA A 72 -6.80 -7.75 -3.16
CA ALA A 72 -5.88 -8.35 -4.15
C ALA A 72 -4.51 -8.58 -3.53
N LYS A 73 -3.86 -9.67 -3.95
CA LYS A 73 -2.55 -10.05 -3.42
C LYS A 73 -1.44 -9.71 -4.39
N PRO A 74 -0.24 -9.36 -3.90
CA PRO A 74 0.91 -9.14 -4.76
C PRO A 74 1.12 -10.33 -5.71
N GLY A 75 1.36 -10.02 -6.98
CA GLY A 75 1.54 -11.04 -8.01
C GLY A 75 0.26 -11.43 -8.73
N ASP A 76 -0.90 -11.10 -8.19
CA ASP A 76 -2.16 -11.34 -8.89
C ASP A 76 -2.22 -10.53 -10.18
N LYS A 77 -2.87 -11.09 -11.18
CA LYS A 77 -3.07 -10.40 -12.45
C LYS A 77 -4.54 -10.12 -12.66
N ILE A 78 -4.84 -8.87 -12.99
CA ILE A 78 -6.18 -8.46 -13.37
C ILE A 78 -6.17 -8.36 -14.87
N THR A 79 -6.97 -9.19 -15.52
CA THR A 79 -7.01 -9.28 -16.97
C THR A 79 -8.42 -9.02 -17.47
N GLY A 80 -8.50 -8.50 -18.67
CA GLY A 80 -9.77 -8.26 -19.33
C GLY A 80 -9.54 -7.98 -20.80
N GLU A 81 -10.62 -7.66 -21.49
CA GLU A 81 -10.59 -7.40 -22.92
C GLU A 81 -11.44 -6.20 -23.23
N ILE A 82 -10.95 -5.41 -24.19
CA ILE A 82 -11.70 -4.27 -24.74
C ILE A 82 -12.11 -4.64 -26.16
N THR A 83 -13.40 -4.53 -26.43
CA THR A 83 -13.90 -4.70 -27.79
C THR A 83 -13.85 -3.36 -28.50
N VAL A 84 -13.10 -3.29 -29.57
CA VAL A 84 -12.95 -2.11 -30.41
C VAL A 84 -13.80 -2.32 -31.65
N THR A 85 -14.79 -1.45 -31.88
CA THR A 85 -15.66 -1.52 -33.04
C THR A 85 -15.36 -0.33 -33.94
N TYR A 86 -14.84 -0.58 -35.11
CA TYR A 86 -14.47 0.45 -36.07
C TYR A 86 -15.70 0.96 -36.86
N PRO A 87 -15.58 2.13 -37.53
CA PRO A 87 -16.69 2.67 -38.28
C PRO A 87 -17.24 1.76 -39.36
N ASP A 88 -16.40 0.87 -39.92
CA ASP A 88 -16.83 -0.09 -40.94
C ASP A 88 -17.52 -1.33 -40.36
N GLY A 89 -17.70 -1.37 -39.04
CA GLY A 89 -18.34 -2.48 -38.35
C GLY A 89 -17.39 -3.63 -37.97
N SER A 90 -16.15 -3.59 -38.44
CA SER A 90 -15.17 -4.63 -38.04
C SER A 90 -14.75 -4.41 -36.60
N THR A 91 -14.32 -5.49 -35.93
CA THR A 91 -13.98 -5.45 -34.50
C THR A 91 -12.63 -6.09 -34.20
N ASP A 92 -11.98 -5.56 -33.18
CA ASP A 92 -10.82 -6.20 -32.55
C ASP A 92 -11.11 -6.40 -31.07
N THR A 93 -10.50 -7.44 -30.52
CA THR A 93 -10.52 -7.67 -29.08
C THR A 93 -9.10 -7.46 -28.54
N VAL A 94 -8.93 -6.48 -27.69
CA VAL A 94 -7.62 -6.04 -27.21
C VAL A 94 -7.46 -6.41 -25.74
N PRO A 95 -6.42 -7.16 -25.37
CA PRO A 95 -6.23 -7.57 -23.98
C PRO A 95 -5.73 -6.43 -23.10
N VAL A 96 -6.13 -6.47 -21.84
CA VAL A 96 -5.70 -5.56 -20.79
C VAL A 96 -5.14 -6.39 -19.65
N GLU A 97 -3.99 -6.04 -19.13
CA GLU A 97 -3.38 -6.74 -18.00
C GLU A 97 -2.73 -5.77 -17.02
N VAL A 98 -3.07 -5.92 -15.74
CA VAL A 98 -2.46 -5.18 -14.63
C VAL A 98 -2.00 -6.19 -13.59
N THR A 99 -0.74 -6.06 -13.15
CA THR A 99 -0.17 -6.92 -12.11
C THR A 99 -0.22 -6.19 -10.78
N VAL A 100 -0.70 -6.87 -9.75
CA VAL A 100 -0.78 -6.30 -8.39
C VAL A 100 0.58 -6.33 -7.73
N THR A 101 1.00 -5.18 -7.18
CA THR A 101 2.30 -5.03 -6.49
C THR A 101 2.11 -4.98 -4.98
N ASN A 102 3.23 -5.05 -4.24
CA ASN A 102 3.22 -4.95 -2.77
C ASN A 102 2.71 -3.60 -2.30
N GLN A 103 2.00 -3.60 -1.19
CA GLN A 103 1.67 -2.39 -0.44
C GLN A 103 2.87 -2.00 0.43
N ASP A 104 2.91 -0.75 0.88
CA ASP A 104 4.01 -0.27 1.73
C ASP A 104 4.15 -1.11 3.00
N LYS A 105 3.06 -1.56 3.59
CA LYS A 105 3.09 -2.42 4.79
C LYS A 105 3.85 -3.74 4.56
N ASP A 106 3.94 -4.19 3.32
CA ASP A 106 4.64 -5.43 2.98
C ASP A 106 6.13 -5.17 2.69
N ILE A 107 6.50 -3.93 2.43
CA ILE A 107 7.85 -3.52 2.05
C ILE A 107 8.68 -3.11 3.27
N TYR A 108 8.06 -2.39 4.20
CA TYR A 108 8.75 -1.82 5.37
C TYR A 108 8.45 -2.62 6.62
N THR A 109 9.43 -2.69 7.50
CA THR A 109 9.31 -3.40 8.78
C THR A 109 9.70 -2.46 9.92
N PRO A 110 8.82 -1.51 10.28
CA PRO A 110 9.09 -0.61 11.40
C PRO A 110 9.04 -1.37 12.72
N LYS A 111 9.80 -0.90 13.66
CA LYS A 111 9.91 -1.59 14.94
C LYS A 111 10.33 -0.62 16.03
N TYR A 112 9.91 -0.90 17.28
CA TYR A 112 10.36 -0.20 18.47
C TYR A 112 11.07 -1.19 19.38
N GLU A 113 12.28 -0.83 19.81
CA GLU A 113 13.02 -1.64 20.78
C GLU A 113 12.33 -1.56 22.14
N ASP A 114 12.46 -2.61 22.94
CA ASP A 114 11.93 -2.61 24.30
C ASP A 114 12.66 -1.56 25.14
N GLY A 115 11.92 -0.84 25.95
CA GLY A 115 12.48 0.19 26.81
C GLY A 115 12.37 -0.17 28.28
N ASN A 116 13.09 0.56 29.10
CA ASN A 116 13.08 0.43 30.57
C ASN A 116 13.01 1.80 31.20
N GLY A 117 12.39 1.90 32.35
CA GLY A 117 12.38 3.14 33.09
C GLY A 117 11.88 2.96 34.51
N LYS A 118 12.16 3.95 35.34
CA LYS A 118 11.71 3.99 36.73
C LYS A 118 10.28 4.53 36.82
N PRO A 119 9.54 4.24 37.90
CA PRO A 119 8.24 4.87 38.09
C PRO A 119 8.33 6.38 38.00
N GLY A 120 7.38 7.00 37.29
CA GLY A 120 7.35 8.45 37.07
C GLY A 120 8.25 8.93 35.92
N ALA A 121 9.07 8.10 35.34
CA ALA A 121 9.96 8.49 34.26
C ALA A 121 9.25 8.51 32.89
N LYS A 122 9.86 9.20 31.96
CA LYS A 122 9.46 9.18 30.56
C LYS A 122 10.53 8.45 29.76
N VAL A 123 10.12 7.48 28.98
CA VAL A 123 11.02 6.68 28.14
C VAL A 123 10.79 7.03 26.69
N GLU A 124 11.83 7.44 26.00
CA GLU A 124 11.76 7.74 24.56
C GLU A 124 12.31 6.57 23.78
N ILE A 125 11.56 6.13 22.79
CA ILE A 125 11.94 5.02 21.92
C ILE A 125 11.87 5.50 20.47
N PRO A 126 13.02 5.58 19.78
CA PRO A 126 13.00 5.98 18.38
C PRO A 126 12.44 4.87 17.51
N LEU A 127 11.84 5.28 16.39
CA LEU A 127 11.40 4.34 15.38
C LEU A 127 12.62 3.79 14.64
N THR A 128 12.66 2.48 14.47
CA THR A 128 13.68 1.83 13.66
C THR A 128 13.00 1.05 12.54
N GLU A 129 13.73 0.81 11.46
CA GLU A 129 13.25 0.01 10.35
C GLU A 129 14.22 -1.17 10.20
N GLU A 130 13.70 -2.39 10.39
CA GLU A 130 14.52 -3.59 10.51
C GLU A 130 15.35 -3.91 9.27
N SER A 131 14.82 -3.59 8.09
CA SER A 131 15.49 -3.84 6.81
C SER A 131 16.50 -2.75 6.42
N GLY A 132 16.62 -1.69 7.20
CA GLY A 132 17.47 -0.56 6.88
C GLY A 132 16.90 0.42 5.87
N LYS A 133 15.65 0.24 5.49
CA LYS A 133 14.98 1.13 4.54
C LYS A 133 14.47 2.37 5.24
N LYS A 134 14.35 3.45 4.46
CA LYS A 134 13.80 4.70 4.97
C LYS A 134 12.27 4.65 4.85
N ILE A 135 11.58 4.89 5.96
CA ILE A 135 10.12 4.98 5.97
C ILE A 135 9.68 6.12 5.05
N PRO A 136 8.68 5.91 4.19
CA PRO A 136 8.27 6.93 3.21
C PRO A 136 7.79 8.22 3.85
N GLU A 137 8.04 9.34 3.19
CA GLU A 137 7.47 10.63 3.59
C GLU A 137 5.95 10.55 3.48
N GLY A 138 5.25 11.24 4.37
CA GLY A 138 3.79 11.19 4.40
C GLY A 138 3.23 10.06 5.25
N THR A 139 4.10 9.22 5.82
CA THR A 139 3.68 8.20 6.79
C THR A 139 3.24 8.89 8.08
N THR A 140 2.11 8.45 8.63
CA THR A 140 1.59 8.99 9.88
C THR A 140 1.59 7.93 10.97
N PHE A 141 1.65 8.38 12.23
CA PHE A 141 1.77 7.52 13.39
C PHE A 141 0.73 7.91 14.43
N GLU A 142 0.09 6.92 15.02
CA GLU A 142 -0.93 7.14 16.04
C GLU A 142 -0.81 6.09 17.14
N SER A 143 -0.96 6.52 18.39
CA SER A 143 -0.93 5.60 19.52
C SER A 143 -2.34 5.09 19.83
N ASP A 144 -2.46 3.81 20.17
CA ASP A 144 -3.73 3.26 20.64
C ASP A 144 -3.99 3.58 22.13
N GLN A 145 -2.97 4.11 22.84
CA GLN A 145 -3.09 4.51 24.24
C GLN A 145 -2.50 5.92 24.46
N PRO A 146 -3.13 6.95 23.90
CA PRO A 146 -2.54 8.31 23.90
C PRO A 146 -2.33 8.91 25.28
N GLY A 147 -2.98 8.40 26.31
CA GLY A 147 -2.77 8.88 27.69
C GLY A 147 -1.46 8.43 28.32
N VAL A 148 -0.87 7.37 27.80
CA VAL A 148 0.36 6.77 28.35
C VAL A 148 1.48 6.77 27.31
N ILE A 149 1.15 6.47 26.07
CA ILE A 149 2.10 6.38 24.97
C ILE A 149 1.76 7.44 23.96
N THR A 150 2.70 8.34 23.71
CA THR A 150 2.55 9.37 22.69
C THR A 150 3.56 9.10 21.56
N VAL A 151 3.22 9.52 20.37
CA VAL A 151 4.10 9.35 19.21
C VAL A 151 4.14 10.66 18.43
N ASP A 152 5.33 11.08 18.01
CA ASP A 152 5.46 12.31 17.25
C ASP A 152 5.36 12.04 15.73
N LYS A 153 5.48 13.11 14.96
CA LYS A 153 5.36 13.01 13.49
C LYS A 153 6.45 12.15 12.82
N ASP A 154 7.57 11.96 13.51
CA ASP A 154 8.68 11.15 13.00
C ASP A 154 8.62 9.71 13.50
N GLY A 155 7.60 9.38 14.27
CA GLY A 155 7.42 8.03 14.79
C GLY A 155 8.12 7.78 16.12
N LYS A 156 8.75 8.82 16.73
CA LYS A 156 9.39 8.63 18.03
C LYS A 156 8.31 8.53 19.12
N VAL A 157 8.40 7.48 19.93
CA VAL A 157 7.46 7.18 21.00
C VAL A 157 7.98 7.70 22.32
N THR A 158 7.08 8.25 23.14
CA THR A 158 7.36 8.61 24.51
C THR A 158 6.36 7.88 25.40
N VAL A 159 6.87 7.06 26.30
CA VAL A 159 6.05 6.31 27.27
C VAL A 159 6.20 6.95 28.64
N THR A 160 5.08 7.35 29.25
CA THR A 160 5.06 7.93 30.59
C THR A 160 4.75 6.80 31.57
N ILE A 161 5.70 6.49 32.44
CA ILE A 161 5.52 5.45 33.45
C ILE A 161 4.81 6.06 34.65
N PRO A 162 3.66 5.52 35.08
CA PRO A 162 2.96 6.03 36.27
C PRO A 162 3.85 5.97 37.51
N GLU A 163 3.71 6.92 38.40
CA GLU A 163 4.48 6.95 39.65
C GLU A 163 4.18 5.75 40.56
N GLY A 164 2.98 5.21 40.48
CA GLY A 164 2.58 4.03 41.24
C GLY A 164 2.96 2.69 40.61
N ALA A 165 3.64 2.70 39.46
CA ALA A 165 4.05 1.45 38.81
C ALA A 165 5.06 0.69 39.65
N LYS A 166 4.99 -0.63 39.57
CA LYS A 166 5.86 -1.52 40.37
C LYS A 166 6.97 -2.08 39.49
N PRO A 167 8.17 -2.30 40.06
CA PRO A 167 9.25 -2.97 39.33
C PRO A 167 8.77 -4.28 38.72
N GLY A 168 9.12 -4.52 37.48
CA GLY A 168 8.70 -5.71 36.72
C GLY A 168 7.41 -5.55 35.97
N ASP A 169 6.62 -4.50 36.26
CA ASP A 169 5.43 -4.22 35.46
C ASP A 169 5.82 -3.91 34.02
N LYS A 170 4.95 -4.26 33.10
CA LYS A 170 5.14 -3.92 31.67
C LYS A 170 4.05 -3.00 31.20
N ILE A 171 4.47 -1.94 30.56
CA ILE A 171 3.56 -0.99 29.92
C ILE A 171 3.61 -1.32 28.45
N THR A 172 2.47 -1.71 27.90
CA THR A 172 2.38 -2.14 26.50
C THR A 172 1.33 -1.33 25.76
N GLY A 173 1.54 -1.18 24.48
CA GLY A 173 0.60 -0.52 23.58
C GLY A 173 1.03 -0.74 22.16
N LYS A 174 0.37 -0.08 21.24
CA LYS A 174 0.64 -0.20 19.82
C LYS A 174 0.67 1.16 19.15
N VAL A 175 1.53 1.30 18.17
CA VAL A 175 1.53 2.45 17.28
C VAL A 175 0.96 2.00 15.95
N ILE A 176 -0.06 2.70 15.48
CA ILE A 176 -0.65 2.45 14.17
C ILE A 176 0.12 3.29 13.17
N VAL A 177 0.79 2.62 12.24
CA VAL A 177 1.56 3.25 11.17
C VAL A 177 0.70 3.24 9.92
N ARG A 178 0.45 4.42 9.37
CA ARG A 178 -0.34 4.56 8.13
C ARG A 178 0.57 5.11 7.04
N TYR A 179 0.79 4.29 6.02
CA TYR A 179 1.65 4.65 4.90
C TYR A 179 0.94 5.52 3.87
N PRO A 180 1.69 6.20 3.00
CA PRO A 180 1.09 7.07 1.98
C PRO A 180 0.11 6.36 1.04
N ASP A 181 0.27 5.06 0.82
CA ASP A 181 -0.64 4.28 -0.02
C ASP A 181 -1.90 3.84 0.71
N GLY A 182 -2.07 4.25 1.98
CA GLY A 182 -3.22 3.90 2.79
C GLY A 182 -3.10 2.58 3.55
N SER A 183 -2.07 1.77 3.28
CA SER A 183 -1.86 0.55 4.05
C SER A 183 -1.41 0.88 5.46
N THR A 184 -1.73 -0.01 6.40
CA THR A 184 -1.47 0.23 7.82
C THR A 184 -0.81 -0.98 8.49
N GLU A 185 -0.05 -0.69 9.54
CA GLU A 185 0.52 -1.72 10.41
C GLU A 185 0.35 -1.29 11.86
N GLU A 186 0.27 -2.28 12.75
CA GLU A 186 0.27 -2.05 14.18
C GLU A 186 1.60 -2.56 14.74
N ILE A 187 2.37 -1.66 15.37
CA ILE A 187 3.70 -1.99 15.88
C ILE A 187 3.66 -1.97 17.41
N PRO A 188 4.04 -3.06 18.08
CA PRO A 188 3.99 -3.12 19.54
C PRO A 188 5.07 -2.26 20.18
N VAL A 189 4.73 -1.69 21.34
CA VAL A 189 5.64 -0.94 22.20
C VAL A 189 5.58 -1.58 23.58
N THR A 190 6.75 -1.86 24.15
CA THR A 190 6.85 -2.46 25.48
C THR A 190 7.92 -1.74 26.31
N VAL A 191 7.53 -1.30 27.49
CA VAL A 191 8.44 -0.69 28.47
C VAL A 191 8.32 -1.47 29.77
N THR A 192 9.44 -1.89 30.32
CA THR A 192 9.49 -2.59 31.61
C THR A 192 9.86 -1.62 32.71
N VAL A 193 9.12 -1.64 33.80
CA VAL A 193 9.37 -0.79 34.95
C VAL A 193 10.54 -1.36 35.77
N THR A 194 11.53 -0.51 36.03
CA THR A 194 12.72 -0.88 36.81
C THR A 194 12.60 -0.32 38.21
N PRO A 195 13.34 -0.89 39.19
CA PRO A 195 13.35 -0.36 40.57
C PRO A 195 13.90 1.07 40.61
N ASN A 196 13.36 1.88 41.49
CA ASN A 196 13.99 3.16 41.81
C ASN A 196 15.07 2.98 42.88
N ALA A 197 15.89 4.00 43.09
CA ALA A 197 17.02 3.90 44.04
C ALA A 197 16.58 3.55 45.46
N ALA A 198 15.46 4.07 45.94
CA ALA A 198 14.95 3.79 47.28
C ALA A 198 14.53 2.34 47.44
N GLN A 199 13.90 1.74 46.44
CA GLN A 199 13.50 0.33 46.44
C GLN A 199 14.70 -0.59 46.46
N VAL A 200 15.74 -0.25 45.68
CA VAL A 200 17.00 -1.03 45.68
C VAL A 200 17.72 -0.97 47.04
N ALA A 201 17.81 0.23 47.63
CA ALA A 201 18.42 0.43 48.93
C ALA A 201 17.70 -0.35 50.04
N THR A 202 16.39 -0.33 50.06
CA THR A 202 15.56 -1.06 51.04
C THR A 202 15.80 -2.56 50.90
N LYS A 203 15.85 -3.07 49.72
CA LYS A 203 16.07 -4.49 49.45
C LYS A 203 17.45 -4.95 49.93
N THR A 204 18.48 -4.16 49.70
CA THR A 204 19.85 -4.43 50.16
C THR A 204 19.91 -4.42 51.70
N THR A 205 19.27 -3.49 52.38
CA THR A 205 19.23 -3.41 53.80
C THR A 205 18.56 -4.64 54.42
N MET A 206 17.48 -5.09 53.84
CA MET A 206 16.79 -6.31 54.31
C MET A 206 17.66 -7.57 54.19
N ASN A 207 18.42 -7.68 53.13
CA ASN A 207 19.31 -8.81 52.91
C ASN A 207 20.43 -8.82 53.98
N ASN A 208 20.96 -7.64 54.31
CA ASN A 208 22.01 -7.55 55.34
C ASN A 208 21.47 -7.83 56.74
N GLY A 209 20.22 -7.53 56.98
CA GLY A 209 19.56 -7.80 58.24
C GLY A 209 19.22 -9.25 58.49
N ALA A 210 19.30 -10.10 57.47
CA ALA A 210 19.02 -11.53 57.55
C ALA A 210 20.19 -12.35 58.04
N GLU A 211 21.39 -11.78 58.17
CA GLU A 211 22.57 -12.40 58.72
C GLU A 211 22.65 -12.21 60.25
#